data_92072b6932ec0bda24b88a8ec24d0bc2
#
_entry.id   92072b6932ec0bda24b88a8ec24d0bc2
#
_cell.length_a   1.000
_cell.length_b   1.000
_cell.length_c   1.000
_cell.angle_alpha   90.00
_cell.angle_beta   90.00
_cell.angle_gamma   90.00
#
_symmetry.space_group_name_H-M   'P 1'
#
loop_
_entity.id
_entity.type
_entity.pdbx_description
1 polymer ?
#
loop_
_entity_poly.entity_id
_entity_poly.type
_entity_poly.pdbx_seq_one_letter_code
_entity_poly.pdbx_strand_id
1 'polypeptide(L)'
;IFFEKKSIFPALPKKKKLLIIPVLVNLQKDEILLFNNNIFFEKWDEKERRYYLLNYILPSEDLEDVDLLSQNSKSIEDYNFKKTISKYDLQDFIITIIYKNNNKLRVLSKIKLDEKTKIESIVYEDIDFSKEKDIDFVISSLKTNYENHWKNINKINTSIKLPITVSIDSKEYNKITILENSLNEL
;
A
#
# COMPACT_ATOMS: atom_id res chain seq x y z
N ILE A 1 31.75 -30.20 17.99
CA ILE A 1 30.76 -29.10 18.17
C ILE A 1 29.84 -29.19 16.98
N PHE A 2 28.62 -29.72 17.17
CA PHE A 2 27.61 -29.75 16.16
C PHE A 2 27.02 -28.32 16.06
N PHE A 3 27.22 -27.63 14.93
CA PHE A 3 26.45 -26.47 14.60
C PHE A 3 25.09 -26.96 14.04
N GLU A 4 24.04 -26.87 14.84
CA GLU A 4 22.66 -26.94 14.28
C GLU A 4 22.52 -25.80 13.30
N LYS A 5 22.42 -26.14 12.02
CA LYS A 5 21.98 -25.22 10.98
C LYS A 5 20.55 -24.84 11.28
N LYS A 6 20.31 -23.88 12.18
CA LYS A 6 19.01 -23.22 12.24
C LYS A 6 18.85 -22.52 10.91
N SER A 7 18.06 -23.10 10.02
CA SER A 7 17.60 -22.39 8.85
C SER A 7 16.81 -21.19 9.35
N ILE A 8 17.46 -20.03 9.38
CA ILE A 8 16.79 -18.76 9.58
C ILE A 8 16.01 -18.53 8.30
N PHE A 9 14.79 -19.09 8.20
CA PHE A 9 13.84 -18.57 7.25
C PHE A 9 13.56 -17.14 7.71
N PRO A 10 13.89 -16.12 6.90
CA PRO A 10 13.50 -14.77 7.26
C PRO A 10 11.99 -14.80 7.47
N ALA A 11 11.55 -14.41 8.66
CA ALA A 11 10.12 -14.25 8.90
C ALA A 11 9.58 -13.38 7.78
N LEU A 12 8.56 -13.86 7.07
CA LEU A 12 7.92 -13.06 6.03
C LEU A 12 7.61 -11.69 6.63
N PRO A 13 8.03 -10.60 5.98
CA PRO A 13 7.83 -9.28 6.53
C PRO A 13 6.35 -9.10 6.84
N LYS A 14 6.06 -8.66 8.07
CA LYS A 14 4.68 -8.42 8.49
C LYS A 14 4.08 -7.37 7.56
N LYS A 15 3.00 -7.70 6.86
CA LYS A 15 2.32 -6.77 5.97
C LYS A 15 1.92 -5.50 6.72
N LYS A 16 2.19 -4.35 6.16
CA LYS A 16 1.79 -3.06 6.72
C LYS A 16 0.30 -2.87 6.53
N LYS A 17 -0.47 -2.73 7.61
CA LYS A 17 -1.91 -2.47 7.56
C LYS A 17 -2.17 -1.00 7.29
N LEU A 18 -3.11 -0.71 6.41
CA LEU A 18 -3.57 0.64 6.11
C LEU A 18 -5.06 0.65 5.73
N LEU A 19 -5.73 1.76 5.96
CA LEU A 19 -7.10 1.99 5.52
C LEU A 19 -7.08 2.44 4.05
N ILE A 20 -7.91 1.82 3.20
CA ILE A 20 -8.14 2.28 1.83
C ILE A 20 -9.59 2.72 1.67
N ILE A 21 -9.81 3.93 1.17
CA ILE A 21 -11.15 4.49 0.94
C ILE A 21 -11.32 4.78 -0.55
N PRO A 22 -11.85 3.83 -1.34
CA PRO A 22 -12.21 4.09 -2.73
C PRO A 22 -13.50 4.90 -2.80
N VAL A 23 -13.47 6.02 -3.52
CA VAL A 23 -14.63 6.88 -3.79
C VAL A 23 -14.78 6.99 -5.30
N LEU A 24 -15.89 6.56 -5.86
CA LEU A 24 -16.16 6.67 -7.29
C LEU A 24 -17.08 7.86 -7.55
N VAL A 25 -16.62 8.81 -8.34
CA VAL A 25 -17.37 10.00 -8.79
C VAL A 25 -17.74 9.82 -10.25
N ASN A 26 -19.02 9.68 -10.51
CA ASN A 26 -19.55 9.61 -11.88
C ASN A 26 -19.88 11.02 -12.38
N LEU A 27 -18.99 11.60 -13.20
CA LEU A 27 -19.14 12.96 -13.69
C LEU A 27 -20.32 13.16 -14.65
N GLN A 28 -20.81 12.07 -15.28
CA GLN A 28 -21.94 12.16 -16.19
C GLN A 28 -23.28 12.25 -15.46
N LYS A 29 -23.38 11.61 -14.30
CA LYS A 29 -24.61 11.56 -13.50
C LYS A 29 -24.58 12.49 -12.29
N ASP A 30 -23.44 13.17 -12.06
CA ASP A 30 -23.17 14.00 -10.88
C ASP A 30 -23.47 13.26 -9.57
N GLU A 31 -22.98 11.99 -9.48
CA GLU A 31 -23.21 11.11 -8.35
C GLU A 31 -21.90 10.60 -7.75
N ILE A 32 -21.88 10.41 -6.43
CA ILE A 32 -20.82 9.70 -5.72
C ILE A 32 -21.32 8.31 -5.36
N LEU A 33 -20.51 7.32 -5.69
CA LEU A 33 -20.74 5.92 -5.37
C LEU A 33 -19.70 5.44 -4.35
N LEU A 34 -20.22 4.87 -3.27
CA LEU A 34 -19.45 4.37 -2.13
C LEU A 34 -19.82 2.91 -1.84
N PHE A 35 -18.99 2.24 -1.11
CA PHE A 35 -19.21 0.87 -0.63
C PHE A 35 -19.73 -0.06 -1.75
N ASN A 36 -20.77 -0.82 -1.50
CA ASN A 36 -21.31 -1.82 -2.43
C ASN A 36 -21.88 -1.23 -3.75
N ASN A 37 -22.06 0.08 -3.83
CA ASN A 37 -22.41 0.74 -5.09
C ASN A 37 -21.18 1.14 -5.92
N ASN A 38 -20.00 0.92 -5.39
CA ASN A 38 -18.72 1.24 -6.01
C ASN A 38 -17.98 -0.03 -6.43
N ILE A 39 -17.90 -0.30 -7.72
CA ILE A 39 -17.23 -1.50 -8.25
C ILE A 39 -15.76 -1.62 -7.83
N PHE A 40 -15.06 -0.49 -7.61
CA PHE A 40 -13.68 -0.53 -7.10
C PHE A 40 -13.63 -0.96 -5.65
N PHE A 41 -14.63 -0.62 -4.85
CA PHE A 41 -14.73 -1.09 -3.47
C PHE A 41 -14.98 -2.59 -3.43
N GLU A 42 -15.97 -3.09 -4.16
CA GLU A 42 -16.31 -4.51 -4.21
C GLU A 42 -15.13 -5.38 -4.65
N LYS A 43 -14.41 -4.93 -5.70
CA LYS A 43 -13.33 -5.72 -6.28
C LYS A 43 -11.96 -5.49 -5.65
N TRP A 44 -11.85 -4.59 -4.67
CA TRP A 44 -10.55 -4.29 -4.06
C TRP A 44 -9.94 -5.50 -3.37
N ASP A 45 -10.73 -6.31 -2.68
CA ASP A 45 -10.27 -7.47 -1.91
C ASP A 45 -10.22 -8.78 -2.71
N GLU A 46 -10.90 -8.86 -3.87
CA GLU A 46 -11.02 -10.14 -4.61
C GLU A 46 -9.67 -10.73 -5.06
N LYS A 47 -8.61 -9.92 -5.14
CA LYS A 47 -7.29 -10.37 -5.61
C LYS A 47 -6.19 -10.03 -4.61
N GLU A 48 -6.17 -10.70 -3.46
CA GLU A 48 -5.00 -10.72 -2.61
C GLU A 48 -3.87 -11.51 -3.31
N ARG A 49 -2.85 -10.79 -3.80
CA ARG A 49 -1.63 -11.45 -4.22
C ARG A 49 -0.76 -11.73 -2.98
N ARG A 50 -0.27 -12.97 -2.89
CA ARG A 50 0.54 -13.49 -1.77
C ARG A 50 1.78 -12.62 -1.44
N TYR A 51 2.20 -11.77 -2.36
CA TYR A 51 3.43 -10.97 -2.30
C TYR A 51 3.22 -9.48 -2.01
N TYR A 52 1.98 -9.03 -1.74
CA TYR A 52 1.78 -7.64 -1.36
C TYR A 52 2.35 -7.38 0.04
N LEU A 53 3.08 -6.26 0.17
CA LEU A 53 3.63 -5.76 1.42
C LEU A 53 2.59 -4.95 2.21
N LEU A 54 1.62 -4.37 1.50
CA LEU A 54 0.50 -3.63 2.07
C LEU A 54 -0.71 -4.54 2.24
N ASN A 55 -1.36 -4.42 3.40
CA ASN A 55 -2.63 -5.05 3.70
C ASN A 55 -3.70 -3.96 3.78
N TYR A 56 -4.57 -3.93 2.78
CA TYR A 56 -5.61 -2.93 2.63
C TYR A 56 -6.84 -3.31 3.44
N ILE A 57 -7.26 -2.43 4.33
CA ILE A 57 -8.49 -2.56 5.12
C ILE A 57 -9.52 -1.63 4.48
N LEU A 58 -10.62 -2.18 4.00
CA LEU A 58 -11.75 -1.40 3.51
C LEU A 58 -12.60 -0.90 4.67
N PRO A 59 -13.20 0.31 4.57
CA PRO A 59 -14.13 0.79 5.58
C PRO A 59 -15.41 -0.03 5.58
N SER A 60 -16.01 -0.19 6.74
CA SER A 60 -17.36 -0.75 6.86
C SER A 60 -18.40 0.24 6.30
N GLU A 61 -19.46 -0.28 5.70
CA GLU A 61 -20.56 0.55 5.21
C GLU A 61 -21.19 1.34 6.37
N ASP A 62 -21.31 2.66 6.17
CA ASP A 62 -21.83 3.60 7.16
C ASP A 62 -22.65 4.69 6.45
N LEU A 63 -23.93 4.80 6.79
CA LEU A 63 -24.86 5.77 6.20
C LEU A 63 -24.42 7.22 6.48
N GLU A 64 -23.83 7.49 7.64
CA GLU A 64 -23.32 8.82 7.96
C GLU A 64 -22.17 9.22 7.00
N ASP A 65 -21.28 8.29 6.68
CA ASP A 65 -20.21 8.55 5.70
C ASP A 65 -20.77 8.78 4.29
N VAL A 66 -21.82 8.05 3.90
CA VAL A 66 -22.52 8.27 2.62
C VAL A 66 -23.11 9.67 2.55
N ASP A 67 -23.83 10.09 3.56
CA ASP A 67 -24.48 11.42 3.62
C ASP A 67 -23.44 12.56 3.59
N LEU A 68 -22.38 12.45 4.40
CA LEU A 68 -21.32 13.45 4.46
C LEU A 68 -20.58 13.60 3.12
N LEU A 69 -20.26 12.49 2.46
CA LEU A 69 -19.54 12.51 1.18
C LEU A 69 -20.44 13.01 0.05
N SER A 70 -21.71 12.63 0.06
CA SER A 70 -22.68 13.10 -0.94
C SER A 70 -22.90 14.61 -0.85
N GLN A 71 -23.00 15.17 0.35
CA GLN A 71 -23.10 16.62 0.57
C GLN A 71 -21.87 17.40 0.11
N ASN A 72 -20.70 16.75 0.09
CA ASN A 72 -19.43 17.34 -0.31
C ASN A 72 -18.99 16.95 -1.73
N SER A 73 -19.92 16.44 -2.57
CA SER A 73 -19.61 15.91 -3.90
C SER A 73 -18.81 16.89 -4.79
N LYS A 74 -19.18 18.17 -4.77
CA LYS A 74 -18.53 19.21 -5.59
C LYS A 74 -17.12 19.58 -5.12
N SER A 75 -16.79 19.30 -3.87
CA SER A 75 -15.49 19.62 -3.25
C SER A 75 -14.82 18.38 -2.64
N ILE A 76 -15.12 17.21 -3.17
CA ILE A 76 -14.62 15.95 -2.61
C ILE A 76 -13.08 15.88 -2.57
N GLU A 77 -12.40 16.59 -3.48
CA GLU A 77 -10.94 16.68 -3.45
C GLU A 77 -10.43 17.40 -2.21
N ASP A 78 -11.15 18.39 -1.71
CA ASP A 78 -10.78 19.17 -0.53
C ASP A 78 -11.38 18.61 0.76
N TYR A 79 -12.27 17.63 0.63
CA TYR A 79 -12.95 17.04 1.79
C TYR A 79 -11.94 16.39 2.74
N ASN A 80 -12.14 16.67 4.03
CA ASN A 80 -11.33 16.10 5.09
C ASN A 80 -11.96 14.79 5.61
N PHE A 81 -11.41 13.67 5.19
CA PHE A 81 -11.86 12.34 5.59
C PHE A 81 -11.53 11.95 7.03
N LYS A 82 -11.08 12.90 7.85
CA LYS A 82 -10.62 12.64 9.22
C LYS A 82 -11.69 11.93 10.06
N LYS A 83 -12.98 12.27 9.89
CA LYS A 83 -14.07 11.65 10.65
C LYS A 83 -14.20 10.16 10.32
N THR A 84 -14.19 9.81 9.04
CA THR A 84 -14.21 8.42 8.58
C THR A 84 -12.96 7.66 9.03
N ILE A 85 -11.76 8.26 8.85
CA ILE A 85 -10.49 7.63 9.23
C ILE A 85 -10.42 7.36 10.73
N SER A 86 -10.90 8.29 11.58
CA SER A 86 -10.83 8.17 13.04
C SER A 86 -11.66 7.01 13.63
N LYS A 87 -12.58 6.44 12.83
CA LYS A 87 -13.35 5.24 13.22
C LYS A 87 -12.47 3.98 13.25
N TYR A 88 -11.32 4.02 12.57
CA TYR A 88 -10.37 2.93 12.48
C TYR A 88 -9.11 3.29 13.26
N ASP A 89 -8.61 2.37 14.06
CA ASP A 89 -7.35 2.55 14.80
C ASP A 89 -6.13 2.33 13.87
N LEU A 90 -6.10 3.12 12.78
CA LEU A 90 -5.06 3.07 11.75
C LEU A 90 -4.52 4.47 11.47
N GLN A 91 -3.20 4.62 11.53
CA GLN A 91 -2.53 5.89 11.23
C GLN A 91 -2.25 6.07 9.73
N ASP A 92 -2.10 4.96 9.04
CA ASP A 92 -1.81 4.91 7.61
C ASP A 92 -3.10 4.73 6.82
N PHE A 93 -3.24 5.55 5.78
CA PHE A 93 -4.42 5.48 4.92
C PHE A 93 -4.13 5.94 3.49
N ILE A 94 -4.98 5.49 2.58
CA ILE A 94 -5.04 5.96 1.21
C ILE A 94 -6.50 6.29 0.87
N ILE A 95 -6.74 7.51 0.42
CA ILE A 95 -8.04 7.92 -0.12
C ILE A 95 -7.88 7.96 -1.63
N THR A 96 -8.68 7.17 -2.33
CA THR A 96 -8.61 7.04 -3.79
C THR A 96 -9.88 7.58 -4.41
N ILE A 97 -9.84 8.82 -4.92
CA ILE A 97 -10.99 9.45 -5.59
C ILE A 97 -10.89 9.16 -7.09
N ILE A 98 -11.84 8.41 -7.60
CA ILE A 98 -11.87 7.90 -8.97
C ILE A 98 -12.94 8.65 -9.74
N TYR A 99 -12.54 9.52 -10.64
CA TYR A 99 -13.44 10.26 -11.52
C TYR A 99 -13.68 9.50 -12.81
N LYS A 100 -14.93 9.09 -13.01
CA LYS A 100 -15.36 8.43 -14.25
C LYS A 100 -15.96 9.45 -15.21
N ASN A 101 -15.40 9.49 -16.42
CA ASN A 101 -15.92 10.28 -17.53
C ASN A 101 -15.84 9.44 -18.82
N ASN A 102 -16.97 8.88 -19.26
CA ASN A 102 -17.01 7.90 -20.36
C ASN A 102 -16.01 6.76 -20.12
N ASN A 103 -15.08 6.55 -21.06
CA ASN A 103 -14.03 5.52 -21.00
C ASN A 103 -12.73 6.03 -20.38
N LYS A 104 -12.73 7.21 -19.74
CA LYS A 104 -11.56 7.76 -19.05
C LYS A 104 -11.77 7.75 -17.55
N LEU A 105 -10.73 7.38 -16.84
CA LEU A 105 -10.64 7.51 -15.40
C LEU A 105 -9.52 8.45 -15.01
N ARG A 106 -9.82 9.45 -14.18
CA ARG A 106 -8.80 10.19 -13.43
C ARG A 106 -8.85 9.74 -11.98
N VAL A 107 -7.76 9.21 -11.49
CA VAL A 107 -7.63 8.76 -10.12
C VAL A 107 -6.74 9.72 -9.36
N LEU A 108 -7.30 10.37 -8.33
CA LEU A 108 -6.58 11.20 -7.38
C LEU A 108 -6.39 10.41 -6.09
N SER A 109 -5.14 10.14 -5.72
CA SER A 109 -4.81 9.43 -4.50
C SER A 109 -4.17 10.35 -3.48
N LYS A 110 -4.76 10.42 -2.28
CA LYS A 110 -4.18 11.05 -1.09
C LYS A 110 -3.62 9.95 -0.21
N ILE A 111 -2.31 9.87 -0.13
CA ILE A 111 -1.57 8.78 0.52
C ILE A 111 -0.93 9.32 1.79
N LYS A 112 -1.14 8.65 2.92
CA LYS A 112 -0.37 8.84 4.15
C LYS A 112 0.17 7.49 4.60
N LEU A 113 1.50 7.34 4.54
CA LEU A 113 2.22 6.13 4.95
C LEU A 113 3.45 6.52 5.76
N ASP A 114 3.62 5.93 6.94
CA ASP A 114 4.74 6.19 7.85
C ASP A 114 5.00 7.71 8.02
N GLU A 115 3.93 8.46 8.36
CA GLU A 115 3.90 9.92 8.55
C GLU A 115 4.19 10.75 7.30
N LYS A 116 4.58 10.13 6.19
CA LYS A 116 4.78 10.81 4.90
C LYS A 116 3.49 10.91 4.13
N THR A 117 3.23 12.09 3.60
CA THR A 117 2.05 12.37 2.78
C THR A 117 2.43 12.60 1.34
N LYS A 118 1.62 12.09 0.41
CA LYS A 118 1.76 12.30 -1.02
C LYS A 118 0.37 12.45 -1.64
N ILE A 119 0.25 13.35 -2.59
CA ILE A 119 -0.92 13.45 -3.47
C ILE A 119 -0.44 13.17 -4.88
N GLU A 120 -1.14 12.31 -5.58
CA GLU A 120 -0.82 11.98 -6.97
C GLU A 120 -2.08 11.80 -7.80
N SER A 121 -1.98 12.06 -9.09
CA SER A 121 -3.07 11.88 -10.04
C SER A 121 -2.61 11.02 -11.21
N ILE A 122 -3.39 10.00 -11.55
CA ILE A 122 -3.14 9.09 -12.66
C ILE A 122 -4.37 9.10 -13.56
N VAL A 123 -4.14 9.10 -14.87
CA VAL A 123 -5.22 9.00 -15.87
C VAL A 123 -5.10 7.65 -16.56
N TYR A 124 -6.22 6.96 -16.66
CA TYR A 124 -6.39 5.74 -17.44
C TYR A 124 -7.35 6.03 -18.60
N GLU A 125 -6.94 5.67 -19.79
CA GLU A 125 -7.75 5.82 -21.01
C GLU A 125 -8.28 4.48 -21.47
N ASP A 126 -9.35 4.49 -22.23
CA ASP A 126 -9.97 3.31 -22.85
C ASP A 126 -10.43 2.24 -21.84
N ILE A 127 -10.88 2.66 -20.67
CA ILE A 127 -11.44 1.77 -19.64
C ILE A 127 -12.92 1.51 -19.90
N ASP A 128 -13.26 0.26 -20.11
CA ASP A 128 -14.62 -0.22 -20.26
C ASP A 128 -15.15 -0.78 -18.93
N PHE A 129 -16.05 -0.06 -18.29
CA PHE A 129 -16.63 -0.44 -16.99
C PHE A 129 -17.50 -1.70 -17.03
N SER A 130 -17.90 -2.16 -18.21
CA SER A 130 -18.61 -3.44 -18.37
C SER A 130 -17.65 -4.63 -18.35
N LYS A 131 -16.35 -4.37 -18.50
CA LYS A 131 -15.31 -5.40 -18.52
C LYS A 131 -14.59 -5.48 -17.17
N GLU A 132 -14.79 -6.56 -16.48
CA GLU A 132 -14.13 -6.85 -15.21
C GLU A 132 -12.59 -6.73 -15.31
N LYS A 133 -12.01 -7.18 -16.42
CA LYS A 133 -10.56 -7.12 -16.65
C LYS A 133 -10.00 -5.71 -16.63
N ASP A 134 -10.76 -4.72 -17.09
CA ASP A 134 -10.32 -3.32 -17.12
C ASP A 134 -10.31 -2.74 -15.70
N ILE A 135 -11.34 -3.06 -14.90
CA ILE A 135 -11.39 -2.69 -13.49
C ILE A 135 -10.25 -3.34 -12.70
N ASP A 136 -10.02 -4.64 -12.92
CA ASP A 136 -8.92 -5.39 -12.32
C ASP A 136 -7.54 -4.79 -12.67
N PHE A 137 -7.37 -4.36 -13.92
CA PHE A 137 -6.16 -3.70 -14.37
C PHE A 137 -5.91 -2.42 -13.59
N VAL A 138 -6.94 -1.56 -13.46
CA VAL A 138 -6.82 -0.30 -12.71
C VAL A 138 -6.47 -0.57 -11.24
N ILE A 139 -7.18 -1.48 -10.57
CA ILE A 139 -6.92 -1.83 -9.17
C ILE A 139 -5.48 -2.38 -9.01
N SER A 140 -5.05 -3.28 -9.89
CA SER A 140 -3.70 -3.86 -9.85
C SER A 140 -2.61 -2.82 -10.07
N SER A 141 -2.86 -1.88 -10.98
CA SER A 141 -1.97 -0.75 -11.25
C SER A 141 -1.84 0.16 -10.02
N LEU A 142 -2.97 0.52 -9.39
CA LEU A 142 -2.99 1.33 -8.18
C LEU A 142 -2.28 0.63 -7.01
N LYS A 143 -2.58 -0.65 -6.77
CA LYS A 143 -1.89 -1.44 -5.74
C LYS A 143 -0.38 -1.47 -5.98
N THR A 144 0.05 -1.67 -7.21
CA THR A 144 1.48 -1.66 -7.58
C THR A 144 2.13 -0.30 -7.30
N ASN A 145 1.43 0.79 -7.61
CA ASN A 145 1.93 2.14 -7.37
C ASN A 145 2.07 2.42 -5.87
N TYR A 146 1.09 2.06 -5.06
CA TYR A 146 1.13 2.23 -3.60
C TYR A 146 2.24 1.39 -2.95
N GLU A 147 2.41 0.14 -3.40
CA GLU A 147 3.52 -0.73 -2.99
C GLU A 147 4.88 -0.11 -3.31
N ASN A 148 5.04 0.44 -4.52
CA ASN A 148 6.28 1.09 -4.93
C ASN A 148 6.55 2.36 -4.11
N HIS A 149 5.49 3.12 -3.81
CA HIS A 149 5.63 4.29 -2.92
C HIS A 149 6.11 3.87 -1.54
N TRP A 150 5.49 2.85 -0.93
CA TRP A 150 5.90 2.33 0.38
C TRP A 150 7.33 1.80 0.38
N LYS A 151 7.73 1.03 -0.65
CA LYS A 151 9.11 0.57 -0.83
C LYS A 151 10.10 1.73 -0.88
N ASN A 152 9.77 2.78 -1.62
CA ASN A 152 10.64 3.94 -1.79
C ASN A 152 10.85 4.72 -0.48
N ILE A 153 9.81 4.88 0.35
CA ILE A 153 9.94 5.56 1.63
C ILE A 153 10.67 4.73 2.68
N ASN A 154 10.68 3.40 2.52
CA ASN A 154 11.33 2.44 3.42
C ASN A 154 12.63 1.86 2.84
N LYS A 155 13.16 2.49 1.79
CA LYS A 155 14.39 2.04 1.16
C LYS A 155 15.57 2.15 2.14
N ILE A 156 16.21 1.01 2.44
CA ILE A 156 17.40 0.97 3.25
C ILE A 156 18.56 1.63 2.48
N ASN A 157 19.23 2.58 3.10
CA ASN A 157 20.42 3.17 2.53
C ASN A 157 21.59 2.19 2.65
N THR A 158 21.80 1.38 1.62
CA THR A 158 22.91 0.39 1.56
C THR A 158 24.29 1.05 1.38
N SER A 159 24.35 2.37 1.18
CA SER A 159 25.62 3.11 1.12
C SER A 159 26.24 3.31 2.50
N ILE A 160 25.50 3.10 3.58
CA ILE A 160 26.02 3.19 4.93
C ILE A 160 26.77 1.89 5.22
N LYS A 161 28.10 1.95 5.24
CA LYS A 161 28.93 0.84 5.71
C LYS A 161 28.86 0.80 7.24
N LEU A 162 28.26 -0.26 7.79
CA LEU A 162 28.26 -0.48 9.23
C LEU A 162 29.58 -1.21 9.60
N PRO A 163 30.45 -0.63 10.44
CA PRO A 163 31.63 -1.34 10.92
C PRO A 163 31.19 -2.45 11.86
N ILE A 164 31.62 -3.66 11.60
CA ILE A 164 31.42 -4.81 12.48
C ILE A 164 32.77 -5.10 13.14
N THR A 165 32.83 -5.04 14.46
CA THR A 165 34.00 -5.45 15.22
C THR A 165 33.76 -6.84 15.81
N VAL A 166 34.59 -7.79 15.45
CA VAL A 166 34.56 -9.14 16.00
C VAL A 166 35.77 -9.28 16.92
N SER A 167 35.53 -9.60 18.20
CA SER A 167 36.58 -9.89 19.16
C SER A 167 36.69 -11.40 19.38
N ILE A 168 37.89 -11.95 19.16
CA ILE A 168 38.14 -13.38 19.34
C ILE A 168 39.27 -13.51 20.35
N ASP A 169 39.12 -14.45 21.30
CA ASP A 169 40.18 -14.75 22.28
C ASP A 169 41.45 -15.24 21.54
N SER A 170 42.62 -14.70 21.91
CA SER A 170 43.88 -15.04 21.30
C SER A 170 44.25 -16.54 21.38
N LYS A 171 43.62 -17.29 22.28
CA LYS A 171 43.76 -18.75 22.40
C LYS A 171 42.95 -19.52 21.31
N GLU A 172 42.09 -18.86 20.57
CA GLU A 172 41.20 -19.50 19.60
C GLU A 172 41.52 -19.10 18.14
N TYR A 173 42.81 -19.09 17.82
CA TYR A 173 43.31 -18.65 16.50
C TYR A 173 42.64 -19.35 15.32
N ASN A 174 42.25 -20.61 15.45
CA ASN A 174 41.56 -21.36 14.42
C ASN A 174 40.20 -20.75 14.03
N LYS A 175 39.54 -20.03 14.94
CA LYS A 175 38.28 -19.37 14.67
C LYS A 175 38.43 -18.13 13.78
N ILE A 176 39.58 -17.49 13.83
CA ILE A 176 39.90 -16.33 12.98
C ILE A 176 39.94 -16.78 11.51
N THR A 177 40.69 -17.86 11.25
CA THR A 177 40.80 -18.39 9.87
C THR A 177 39.47 -18.86 9.30
N ILE A 178 38.62 -19.46 10.14
CA ILE A 178 37.25 -19.87 9.72
C ILE A 178 36.38 -18.63 9.38
N LEU A 179 36.46 -17.57 10.19
CA LEU A 179 35.72 -16.32 9.95
C LEU A 179 36.21 -15.65 8.68
N GLU A 180 37.53 -15.53 8.48
CA GLU A 180 38.11 -14.93 7.27
C GLU A 180 37.69 -15.68 6.00
N ASN A 181 37.74 -17.01 6.01
CA ASN A 181 37.30 -17.83 4.89
C ASN A 181 35.82 -17.63 4.61
N SER A 182 34.97 -17.60 5.65
CA SER A 182 33.50 -17.37 5.47
C SER A 182 33.19 -15.97 4.97
N LEU A 183 33.98 -14.95 5.28
CA LEU A 183 33.79 -13.59 4.76
C LEU A 183 34.27 -13.43 3.31
N ASN A 184 35.23 -14.25 2.87
CA ASN A 184 35.71 -14.23 1.50
C ASN A 184 34.77 -14.98 0.52
N GLU A 185 33.84 -15.77 1.04
CA GLU A 185 32.81 -16.49 0.26
C GLU A 185 31.53 -15.69 0.07
N LEU A 186 31.39 -14.49 0.66
CA LEU A 186 30.26 -13.57 0.54
C LEU A 186 30.48 -12.53 -0.57
#